data_e1ca9f7f755bcf1dfe3d9c19c14610af
#
_entry.id   e1ca9f7f755bcf1dfe3d9c19c14610af
#
_cell.length_a   1.000
_cell.length_b   1.000
_cell.length_c   1.000
_cell.angle_alpha   90.00
_cell.angle_beta   90.00
_cell.angle_gamma   90.00
#
_symmetry.space_group_name_H-M   'P 1'
#
loop_
_entity.id
_entity.type
_entity.pdbx_description
1 polymer ?
#
loop_
_entity_poly.entity_id
_entity_poly.type
_entity_poly.pdbx_seq_one_letter_code
_entity_poly.pdbx_strand_id
1 'polypeptide(L)'
;LLMPADRVAYNNAAGAAAKERTLRTYVEGHYKSERVEASGRSRAVGLRTRGRTYSVVLGVFVNEGYDETVTLAAVFQQRDSTGQPYRFFVTATKALSIGSDFADFGSDLRDLRRRLRSSGTEIFDEFPKYATSLRRLLGIRSEQALELFHQTVSMKSVGNLNDFVRDHMLEPSDASGRVRDIIGHFEDLTKAHDAVKR
;
A
#
# COMPACT_ATOMS: atom_id res chain seq x y z
N LEU A 1 -2.03 -3.14 3.01
CA LEU A 1 -2.84 -3.71 1.94
C LEU A 1 -2.81 -2.90 0.65
N LEU A 2 -2.93 -1.59 0.73
CA LEU A 2 -3.08 -0.71 -0.44
C LEU A 2 -1.76 -0.21 -1.01
N MET A 3 -0.67 -0.31 -0.27
CA MET A 3 0.65 0.20 -0.64
C MET A 3 1.73 -0.88 -0.54
N PRO A 4 2.79 -0.82 -1.38
CA PRO A 4 3.92 -1.72 -1.25
C PRO A 4 4.67 -1.46 0.06
N ALA A 5 5.30 -2.50 0.62
CA ALA A 5 5.89 -2.45 1.95
C ALA A 5 7.05 -1.46 2.10
N ASP A 6 7.75 -1.15 1.03
CA ASP A 6 8.84 -0.17 0.97
C ASP A 6 8.36 1.28 1.05
N ARG A 7 7.08 1.52 0.70
CA ARG A 7 6.42 2.84 0.80
C ARG A 7 5.57 2.99 2.07
N VAL A 8 5.38 1.94 2.85
CA VAL A 8 4.59 2.02 4.09
C VAL A 8 5.40 2.71 5.19
N ALA A 9 4.92 3.86 5.64
CA ALA A 9 5.46 4.54 6.81
C ALA A 9 4.81 3.99 8.08
N TYR A 10 5.51 3.08 8.74
CA TYR A 10 5.04 2.51 10.00
C TYR A 10 5.10 3.55 11.12
N ASN A 11 3.99 3.74 11.83
CA ASN A 11 3.90 4.60 13.01
C ASN A 11 4.14 6.09 12.74
N ASN A 12 3.89 6.56 11.52
CA ASN A 12 4.10 7.96 11.11
C ASN A 12 3.25 8.93 11.96
N ALA A 13 2.01 8.54 12.28
CA ALA A 13 1.10 9.33 13.10
C ALA A 13 1.57 9.52 14.54
N ALA A 14 2.44 8.66 15.07
CA ALA A 14 3.01 8.78 16.41
C ALA A 14 4.30 9.63 16.46
N GLY A 15 4.78 10.14 15.32
CA GLY A 15 5.99 10.94 15.23
C GLY A 15 7.28 10.16 15.50
N ALA A 16 7.23 8.84 15.40
CA ALA A 16 8.41 7.98 15.52
C ALA A 16 9.33 8.14 14.31
N ALA A 17 10.64 8.04 14.52
CA ALA A 17 11.60 8.08 13.43
C ALA A 17 11.33 6.95 12.43
N ALA A 18 11.45 7.22 11.13
CA ALA A 18 11.11 6.30 10.04
C ALA A 18 11.82 4.93 10.10
N LYS A 19 12.89 4.81 10.90
CA LYS A 19 13.68 3.58 11.07
C LYS A 19 13.30 2.74 12.28
N GLU A 20 12.42 3.21 13.16
CA GLU A 20 12.09 2.50 14.41
C GLU A 20 11.21 1.27 14.17
N ARG A 21 10.44 1.25 13.10
CA ARG A 21 9.58 0.13 12.77
C ARG A 21 9.78 -0.36 11.34
N THR A 22 9.93 -1.65 11.21
CA THR A 22 10.07 -2.36 9.94
C THR A 22 8.92 -3.34 9.77
N LEU A 23 8.72 -3.88 8.57
CA LEU A 23 7.75 -4.96 8.34
C LEU A 23 7.96 -6.12 9.32
N ARG A 24 9.21 -6.49 9.58
CA ARG A 24 9.55 -7.56 10.51
C ARG A 24 9.09 -7.24 11.94
N THR A 25 9.45 -6.07 12.46
CA THR A 25 9.06 -5.68 13.84
C THR A 25 7.55 -5.55 13.97
N TYR A 26 6.85 -5.20 12.88
CA TYR A 26 5.39 -5.19 12.83
C TYR A 26 4.82 -6.62 12.91
N VAL A 27 5.32 -7.55 12.10
CA VAL A 27 4.87 -8.96 12.09
C VAL A 27 5.20 -9.67 13.41
N GLU A 28 6.34 -9.40 14.02
CA GLU A 28 6.74 -9.91 15.33
C GLU A 28 5.98 -9.22 16.49
N GLY A 29 5.29 -8.11 16.22
CA GLY A 29 4.51 -7.36 17.21
C GLY A 29 5.37 -6.73 18.29
N HIS A 30 6.45 -6.05 17.92
CA HIS A 30 7.30 -5.35 18.88
C HIS A 30 6.54 -4.19 19.53
N TYR A 31 6.46 -4.18 20.88
CA TYR A 31 5.66 -3.21 21.64
C TYR A 31 6.46 -2.42 22.66
N LYS A 32 7.63 -2.92 23.11
CA LYS A 32 8.51 -2.21 24.02
C LYS A 32 9.98 -2.57 23.79
N SER A 33 10.86 -1.77 24.39
CA SER A 33 12.28 -2.08 24.52
C SER A 33 12.62 -2.28 26.00
N GLU A 34 13.33 -3.35 26.32
CA GLU A 34 13.84 -3.65 27.65
C GLU A 34 15.35 -3.48 27.68
N ARG A 35 15.86 -2.87 28.73
CA ARG A 35 17.30 -2.77 28.97
C ARG A 35 17.76 -4.06 29.62
N VAL A 36 18.70 -4.76 28.98
CA VAL A 36 19.32 -5.95 29.55
C VAL A 36 20.41 -5.50 30.51
N GLU A 37 20.18 -5.67 31.82
CA GLU A 37 21.09 -5.21 32.89
C GLU A 37 22.52 -5.77 32.71
N ALA A 38 22.64 -7.04 32.31
CA ALA A 38 23.93 -7.71 32.13
C ALA A 38 24.79 -7.14 31.00
N SER A 39 24.20 -6.49 29.97
CA SER A 39 24.93 -5.98 28.80
C SER A 39 24.77 -4.48 28.58
N GLY A 40 23.89 -3.82 29.33
CA GLY A 40 23.51 -2.41 29.14
C GLY A 40 22.81 -2.11 27.81
N ARG A 41 22.58 -3.13 26.96
CA ARG A 41 21.98 -2.99 25.63
C ARG A 41 20.45 -3.03 25.71
N SER A 42 19.81 -2.25 24.87
CA SER A 42 18.36 -2.29 24.70
C SER A 42 17.97 -3.47 23.80
N ARG A 43 17.03 -4.29 24.24
CA ARG A 43 16.45 -5.39 23.48
C ARG A 43 14.97 -5.11 23.21
N ALA A 44 14.59 -5.16 21.94
CA ALA A 44 13.18 -5.07 21.58
C ALA A 44 12.43 -6.34 21.99
N VAL A 45 11.24 -6.16 22.59
CA VAL A 45 10.36 -7.23 23.03
C VAL A 45 9.16 -7.28 22.09
N GLY A 46 8.95 -8.45 21.47
CA GLY A 46 7.83 -8.71 20.58
C GLY A 46 6.86 -9.72 21.20
N LEU A 47 5.62 -9.65 20.80
CA LEU A 47 4.57 -10.62 21.17
C LEU A 47 4.81 -12.00 20.54
N ARG A 48 5.57 -12.04 19.44
CA ARG A 48 5.81 -13.24 18.62
C ARG A 48 7.30 -13.34 18.30
N THR A 49 8.10 -13.75 19.26
CA THR A 49 9.57 -13.65 19.14
C THR A 49 10.26 -14.93 18.69
N ARG A 50 9.62 -16.07 18.69
CA ARG A 50 10.25 -17.34 18.32
C ARG A 50 9.28 -18.31 17.66
N GLY A 51 9.71 -18.86 16.52
CA GLY A 51 9.00 -19.90 15.81
C GLY A 51 8.33 -19.43 14.52
N ARG A 52 7.69 -20.36 13.84
CA ARG A 52 6.94 -20.10 12.59
C ARG A 52 5.64 -19.38 12.91
N THR A 53 5.70 -18.07 13.00
CA THR A 53 4.51 -17.25 13.22
C THR A 53 4.01 -16.68 11.91
N TYR A 54 2.70 -16.52 11.78
CA TYR A 54 2.08 -15.85 10.66
C TYR A 54 1.19 -14.71 11.16
N SER A 55 0.97 -13.74 10.28
CA SER A 55 0.04 -12.63 10.51
C SER A 55 -0.79 -12.43 9.27
N VAL A 56 -2.04 -12.11 9.46
CA VAL A 56 -2.97 -11.77 8.38
C VAL A 56 -3.48 -10.36 8.61
N VAL A 57 -3.41 -9.54 7.57
CA VAL A 57 -4.11 -8.25 7.49
C VAL A 57 -5.19 -8.40 6.45
N LEU A 58 -6.44 -8.17 6.82
CA LEU A 58 -7.59 -8.39 5.97
C LEU A 58 -8.51 -7.15 5.99
N GLY A 59 -9.00 -6.76 4.83
CA GLY A 59 -10.02 -5.74 4.65
C GLY A 59 -11.13 -6.28 3.76
N VAL A 60 -12.37 -6.16 4.21
CA VAL A 60 -13.57 -6.46 3.43
C VAL A 60 -14.24 -5.16 3.07
N PHE A 61 -14.43 -4.93 1.79
CA PHE A 61 -15.06 -3.74 1.21
C PHE A 61 -16.41 -4.17 0.63
N VAL A 62 -17.47 -3.57 1.12
CA VAL A 62 -18.85 -3.86 0.69
C VAL A 62 -19.44 -2.63 0.03
N ASN A 63 -19.97 -2.80 -1.16
CA ASN A 63 -20.71 -1.79 -1.90
C ASN A 63 -22.16 -2.25 -2.06
N GLU A 64 -23.01 -1.85 -1.14
CA GLU A 64 -24.44 -2.26 -1.13
C GLU A 64 -25.18 -1.80 -2.37
N GLY A 65 -24.80 -0.66 -2.97
CA GLY A 65 -25.45 -0.11 -4.15
C GLY A 65 -25.26 -0.95 -5.42
N TYR A 66 -24.19 -1.71 -5.48
CA TYR A 66 -23.87 -2.60 -6.63
C TYR A 66 -23.86 -4.08 -6.25
N ASP A 67 -24.23 -4.42 -5.02
CA ASP A 67 -24.14 -5.80 -4.49
C ASP A 67 -22.76 -6.44 -4.68
N GLU A 68 -21.73 -5.64 -4.48
CA GLU A 68 -20.35 -6.06 -4.65
C GLU A 68 -19.62 -6.17 -3.32
N THR A 69 -18.91 -7.26 -3.13
CA THR A 69 -18.03 -7.46 -1.99
C THR A 69 -16.63 -7.82 -2.46
N VAL A 70 -15.64 -7.06 -2.02
CA VAL A 70 -14.23 -7.32 -2.33
C VAL A 70 -13.46 -7.53 -1.04
N THR A 71 -12.74 -8.65 -0.95
CA THR A 71 -11.79 -8.89 0.14
C THR A 71 -10.37 -8.76 -0.38
N LEU A 72 -9.58 -8.00 0.35
CA LEU A 72 -8.14 -7.85 0.17
C LEU A 72 -7.43 -8.40 1.40
N ALA A 73 -6.43 -9.24 1.21
CA ALA A 73 -5.63 -9.72 2.33
C ALA A 73 -4.12 -9.75 2.02
N ALA A 74 -3.32 -9.61 3.06
CA ALA A 74 -1.89 -9.84 3.04
C ALA A 74 -1.52 -10.81 4.15
N VAL A 75 -0.83 -11.87 3.80
CA VAL A 75 -0.35 -12.89 4.73
C VAL A 75 1.15 -12.79 4.84
N PHE A 76 1.65 -12.73 6.07
CA PHE A 76 3.06 -12.65 6.39
C PHE A 76 3.46 -13.83 7.23
N GLN A 77 4.62 -14.43 6.94
CA GLN A 77 5.17 -15.52 7.74
C GLN A 77 6.64 -15.24 8.05
N GLN A 78 6.97 -15.20 9.34
CA GLN A 78 8.35 -15.22 9.78
C GLN A 78 8.80 -16.68 9.90
N ARG A 79 9.74 -17.09 9.04
CA ARG A 79 10.28 -18.46 9.03
C ARG A 79 11.51 -18.58 9.88
N ASP A 80 12.37 -17.57 9.82
CA ASP A 80 13.69 -17.57 10.46
C ASP A 80 13.80 -16.40 11.44
N SER A 81 14.74 -16.53 12.39
CA SER A 81 15.05 -15.46 13.34
C SER A 81 15.69 -14.22 12.70
N THR A 82 16.16 -14.36 11.46
CA THR A 82 16.81 -13.31 10.66
C THR A 82 16.12 -13.21 9.29
N GLY A 83 16.14 -12.03 8.69
CA GLY A 83 15.57 -11.83 7.35
C GLY A 83 14.18 -11.21 7.34
N GLN A 84 13.71 -10.97 6.13
CA GLN A 84 12.38 -10.37 5.91
C GLN A 84 11.29 -11.46 5.94
N PRO A 85 10.09 -11.15 6.47
CA PRO A 85 8.98 -12.07 6.43
C PRO A 85 8.62 -12.45 5.00
N TYR A 86 8.38 -13.74 4.77
CA TYR A 86 7.73 -14.20 3.56
C TYR A 86 6.32 -13.62 3.51
N ARG A 87 5.86 -13.22 2.33
CA ARG A 87 4.53 -12.64 2.16
C ARG A 87 3.87 -13.09 0.86
N PHE A 88 2.55 -13.12 0.88
CA PHE A 88 1.72 -13.19 -0.32
C PHE A 88 0.43 -12.39 -0.11
N PHE A 89 -0.23 -12.06 -1.18
CA PHE A 89 -1.44 -11.25 -1.20
C PHE A 89 -2.60 -12.04 -1.78
N VAL A 90 -3.81 -11.70 -1.35
CA VAL A 90 -5.04 -12.37 -1.77
C VAL A 90 -6.07 -11.33 -2.16
N THR A 91 -6.78 -11.58 -3.26
CA THR A 91 -8.00 -10.86 -3.62
C THR A 91 -9.15 -11.84 -3.80
N ALA A 92 -10.35 -11.43 -3.41
CA ALA A 92 -11.57 -12.21 -3.60
C ALA A 92 -12.76 -11.29 -3.86
N THR A 93 -13.73 -11.78 -4.64
CA THR A 93 -15.03 -11.10 -4.89
C THR A 93 -16.12 -11.60 -3.95
N LYS A 94 -15.75 -11.91 -2.72
CA LYS A 94 -16.63 -12.36 -1.63
C LYS A 94 -16.03 -11.99 -0.29
N ALA A 95 -16.85 -11.99 0.76
CA ALA A 95 -16.36 -11.81 2.13
C ALA A 95 -15.53 -13.01 2.58
N LEU A 96 -14.33 -12.75 3.09
CA LEU A 96 -13.48 -13.72 3.78
C LEU A 96 -13.32 -13.31 5.25
N SER A 97 -13.07 -14.28 6.10
CA SER A 97 -12.84 -14.07 7.53
C SER A 97 -11.51 -14.68 7.96
N ILE A 98 -10.81 -14.01 8.86
CA ILE A 98 -9.55 -14.53 9.40
C ILE A 98 -9.77 -15.86 10.11
N GLY A 99 -10.85 -15.97 10.88
CA GLY A 99 -11.13 -17.17 11.68
C GLY A 99 -11.52 -18.40 10.85
N SER A 100 -12.20 -18.23 9.73
CA SER A 100 -12.64 -19.36 8.88
C SER A 100 -11.67 -19.66 7.74
N ASP A 101 -11.15 -18.61 7.07
CA ASP A 101 -10.42 -18.80 5.82
C ASP A 101 -8.91 -18.83 6.00
N PHE A 102 -8.38 -18.19 7.05
CA PHE A 102 -6.95 -18.07 7.30
C PHE A 102 -6.47 -18.75 8.58
N ALA A 103 -7.32 -19.53 9.23
CA ALA A 103 -6.98 -20.35 10.42
C ALA A 103 -6.93 -21.85 10.06
N ASP A 104 -6.50 -22.67 11.00
CA ASP A 104 -6.55 -24.14 10.97
C ASP A 104 -5.93 -24.81 9.73
N PHE A 105 -4.82 -24.26 9.23
CA PHE A 105 -4.10 -24.82 8.09
C PHE A 105 -2.79 -25.53 8.48
N GLY A 106 -2.56 -25.73 9.78
CA GLY A 106 -1.32 -26.32 10.32
C GLY A 106 -0.13 -25.35 10.26
N SER A 107 1.06 -25.89 10.05
CA SER A 107 2.31 -25.12 10.05
C SER A 107 2.76 -24.69 8.64
N ASP A 108 2.11 -25.16 7.58
CA ASP A 108 2.53 -24.96 6.19
C ASP A 108 1.55 -24.05 5.42
N LEU A 109 2.04 -22.90 5.01
CA LEU A 109 1.27 -21.98 4.17
C LEU A 109 0.88 -22.56 2.80
N ARG A 110 1.46 -23.68 2.37
CA ARG A 110 1.05 -24.34 1.12
C ARG A 110 -0.38 -24.86 1.22
N ASP A 111 -0.77 -25.38 2.36
CA ASP A 111 -2.14 -25.86 2.59
C ASP A 111 -3.12 -24.71 2.64
N LEU A 112 -2.77 -23.60 3.29
CA LEU A 112 -3.56 -22.37 3.23
C LEU A 112 -3.74 -21.88 1.79
N ARG A 113 -2.65 -21.79 1.02
CA ARG A 113 -2.70 -21.34 -0.39
C ARG A 113 -3.56 -22.25 -1.26
N ARG A 114 -3.48 -23.57 -1.06
CA ARG A 114 -4.31 -24.54 -1.77
C ARG A 114 -5.79 -24.34 -1.45
N ARG A 115 -6.14 -24.22 -0.17
CA ARG A 115 -7.50 -23.98 0.30
C ARG A 115 -8.07 -22.68 -0.25
N LEU A 116 -7.31 -21.58 -0.21
CA LEU A 116 -7.73 -20.30 -0.76
C LEU A 116 -7.99 -20.39 -2.27
N ARG A 117 -7.08 -21.01 -3.04
CA ARG A 117 -7.30 -21.20 -4.49
C ARG A 117 -8.55 -22.04 -4.79
N SER A 118 -8.78 -23.12 -4.05
CA SER A 118 -9.98 -23.95 -4.25
C SER A 118 -11.27 -23.21 -3.89
N SER A 119 -11.20 -22.16 -3.07
CA SER A 119 -12.33 -21.30 -2.75
C SER A 119 -12.56 -20.16 -3.76
N GLY A 120 -11.81 -20.14 -4.90
CA GLY A 120 -11.98 -19.17 -5.95
C GLY A 120 -11.32 -17.81 -5.68
N THR A 121 -10.27 -17.76 -4.82
CA THR A 121 -9.49 -16.55 -4.59
C THR A 121 -8.26 -16.47 -5.48
N GLU A 122 -7.86 -15.26 -5.86
CA GLU A 122 -6.60 -15.01 -6.55
C GLU A 122 -5.47 -14.79 -5.52
N ILE A 123 -4.30 -15.40 -5.77
CA ILE A 123 -3.12 -15.30 -4.90
C ILE A 123 -1.95 -14.75 -5.69
N PHE A 124 -1.28 -13.77 -5.11
CA PHE A 124 -0.14 -13.07 -5.71
C PHE A 124 1.07 -13.11 -4.77
N ASP A 125 2.23 -13.46 -5.30
CA ASP A 125 3.50 -13.40 -4.56
C ASP A 125 4.15 -12.01 -4.63
N GLU A 126 3.79 -11.22 -5.64
CA GLU A 126 4.34 -9.90 -5.92
C GLU A 126 3.29 -8.81 -5.79
N PHE A 127 3.67 -7.68 -5.17
CA PHE A 127 2.77 -6.55 -4.97
C PHE A 127 2.28 -5.93 -6.29
N PRO A 128 3.08 -5.73 -7.36
CA PRO A 128 2.58 -5.11 -8.59
C PRO A 128 1.41 -5.85 -9.24
N LYS A 129 1.47 -7.18 -9.29
CA LYS A 129 0.39 -8.02 -9.83
C LYS A 129 -0.87 -7.92 -8.97
N TYR A 130 -0.69 -7.97 -7.65
CA TYR A 130 -1.77 -7.77 -6.70
C TYR A 130 -2.39 -6.38 -6.81
N ALA A 131 -1.58 -5.31 -6.90
CA ALA A 131 -2.04 -3.93 -7.07
C ALA A 131 -2.88 -3.74 -8.33
N THR A 132 -2.55 -4.42 -9.42
CA THR A 132 -3.35 -4.42 -10.64
C THR A 132 -4.72 -5.05 -10.41
N SER A 133 -4.79 -6.23 -9.77
CA SER A 133 -6.06 -6.88 -9.43
C SER A 133 -6.89 -6.03 -8.45
N LEU A 134 -6.25 -5.48 -7.41
CA LEU A 134 -6.88 -4.58 -6.44
C LEU A 134 -7.52 -3.37 -7.12
N ARG A 135 -6.77 -2.66 -7.97
CA ARG A 135 -7.29 -1.48 -8.68
C ARG A 135 -8.47 -1.83 -9.57
N ARG A 136 -8.39 -2.95 -10.29
CA ARG A 136 -9.49 -3.45 -11.14
C ARG A 136 -10.74 -3.74 -10.31
N LEU A 137 -10.59 -4.43 -9.18
CA LEU A 137 -11.72 -4.81 -8.32
C LEU A 137 -12.38 -3.62 -7.62
N LEU A 138 -11.60 -2.61 -7.23
CA LEU A 138 -12.12 -1.42 -6.58
C LEU A 138 -12.45 -0.27 -7.55
N GLY A 139 -12.32 -0.48 -8.87
CA GLY A 139 -12.59 0.55 -9.88
C GLY A 139 -11.64 1.75 -9.84
N ILE A 140 -10.44 1.59 -9.27
CA ILE A 140 -9.44 2.66 -9.13
C ILE A 140 -8.65 2.79 -10.43
N ARG A 141 -8.81 3.90 -11.14
CA ARG A 141 -8.17 4.13 -12.43
C ARG A 141 -6.70 4.52 -12.34
N SER A 142 -6.33 5.26 -11.30
CA SER A 142 -4.98 5.84 -11.14
C SER A 142 -4.23 5.25 -9.95
N GLU A 143 -2.94 4.99 -10.14
CA GLU A 143 -2.04 4.59 -9.04
C GLU A 143 -1.82 5.75 -8.07
N GLN A 144 -1.78 6.98 -8.59
CA GLN A 144 -1.65 8.19 -7.80
C GLN A 144 -2.78 8.36 -6.79
N ALA A 145 -3.99 7.88 -7.11
CA ALA A 145 -5.11 7.95 -6.19
C ALA A 145 -4.87 7.15 -4.89
N LEU A 146 -4.23 5.98 -5.00
CA LEU A 146 -3.85 5.17 -3.81
C LEU A 146 -2.72 5.84 -3.02
N GLU A 147 -1.76 6.44 -3.71
CA GLU A 147 -0.66 7.15 -3.07
C GLU A 147 -1.16 8.38 -2.33
N LEU A 148 -2.04 9.18 -2.95
CA LEU A 148 -2.70 10.32 -2.34
C LEU A 148 -3.50 9.90 -1.09
N PHE A 149 -4.29 8.83 -1.21
CA PHE A 149 -5.04 8.29 -0.07
C PHE A 149 -4.11 7.91 1.09
N HIS A 150 -3.01 7.20 0.80
CA HIS A 150 -2.04 6.81 1.82
C HIS A 150 -1.38 8.03 2.48
N GLN A 151 -0.97 9.01 1.71
CA GLN A 151 -0.38 10.25 2.23
C GLN A 151 -1.38 10.98 3.13
N THR A 152 -2.62 11.14 2.68
CA THR A 152 -3.68 11.83 3.44
C THR A 152 -3.97 11.14 4.78
N VAL A 153 -4.13 9.81 4.78
CA VAL A 153 -4.40 9.03 6.01
C VAL A 153 -3.19 9.00 6.93
N SER A 154 -1.98 9.07 6.39
CA SER A 154 -0.74 9.05 7.18
C SER A 154 -0.35 10.41 7.75
N MET A 155 -1.03 11.48 7.39
CA MET A 155 -0.72 12.83 7.85
C MET A 155 -1.17 13.04 9.29
N LYS A 156 -0.27 13.59 10.09
CA LYS A 156 -0.56 14.02 11.46
C LYS A 156 -1.25 15.38 11.51
N SER A 157 -0.93 16.25 10.57
CA SER A 157 -1.53 17.58 10.39
C SER A 157 -1.29 18.07 8.96
N VAL A 158 -2.23 18.82 8.43
CA VAL A 158 -2.06 19.56 7.18
C VAL A 158 -1.39 20.90 7.55
N GLY A 159 -0.11 21.05 7.29
CA GLY A 159 0.63 22.26 7.63
C GLY A 159 0.17 23.47 6.81
N ASN A 160 0.16 23.35 5.49
CA ASN A 160 -0.33 24.34 4.54
C ASN A 160 -1.32 23.69 3.58
N LEU A 161 -2.58 24.08 3.66
CA LEU A 161 -3.64 23.52 2.83
C LEU A 161 -3.41 23.78 1.33
N ASN A 162 -2.88 24.95 0.96
CA ASN A 162 -2.63 25.29 -0.43
C ASN A 162 -1.53 24.43 -1.06
N ASP A 163 -0.45 24.19 -0.31
CA ASP A 163 0.63 23.33 -0.76
C ASP A 163 0.14 21.88 -0.84
N PHE A 164 -0.64 21.43 0.14
CA PHE A 164 -1.25 20.11 0.14
C PHE A 164 -2.14 19.87 -1.09
N VAL A 165 -3.04 20.83 -1.39
CA VAL A 165 -3.93 20.74 -2.55
C VAL A 165 -3.13 20.76 -3.85
N ARG A 166 -2.12 21.63 -3.95
CA ARG A 166 -1.27 21.74 -5.15
C ARG A 166 -0.49 20.45 -5.41
N ASP A 167 0.13 19.91 -4.39
CA ASP A 167 1.09 18.82 -4.54
C ASP A 167 0.41 17.44 -4.62
N HIS A 168 -0.84 17.33 -4.11
CA HIS A 168 -1.48 16.04 -3.92
C HIS A 168 -2.85 15.90 -4.59
N MET A 169 -3.58 16.99 -4.81
CA MET A 169 -4.94 16.95 -5.34
C MET A 169 -5.06 17.53 -6.76
N LEU A 170 -4.12 18.36 -7.17
CA LEU A 170 -4.09 18.87 -8.53
C LEU A 170 -3.26 17.93 -9.41
N GLU A 171 -3.87 17.39 -10.45
CA GLU A 171 -3.09 16.72 -11.50
C GLU A 171 -2.13 17.75 -12.10
N PRO A 172 -0.84 17.43 -12.23
CA PRO A 172 0.08 18.28 -12.97
C PRO A 172 -0.45 18.39 -14.39
N SER A 173 -1.13 19.50 -14.68
CA SER A 173 -1.53 19.78 -16.06
C SER A 173 -0.25 19.95 -16.88
N ASP A 174 -0.17 19.34 -18.06
CA ASP A 174 0.92 19.62 -19.01
C ASP A 174 0.79 21.06 -19.55
N ALA A 175 1.03 22.02 -18.64
CA ALA A 175 1.06 23.43 -18.97
C ALA A 175 2.15 23.73 -20.00
N SER A 176 3.26 22.97 -19.97
CA SER A 176 4.38 23.15 -20.90
C SER A 176 4.01 22.76 -22.34
N GLY A 177 3.19 21.73 -22.53
CA GLY A 177 2.64 21.36 -23.83
C GLY A 177 1.73 22.46 -24.37
N ARG A 178 0.75 22.86 -23.57
CA ARG A 178 -0.20 23.95 -23.98
C ARG A 178 0.47 25.28 -24.24
N VAL A 179 1.49 25.65 -23.47
CA VAL A 179 2.26 26.89 -23.71
C VAL A 179 3.00 26.79 -25.03
N ARG A 180 3.63 25.66 -25.38
CA ARG A 180 4.28 25.46 -26.68
C ARG A 180 3.29 25.57 -27.84
N ASP A 181 2.11 24.98 -27.72
CA ASP A 181 1.06 25.05 -28.73
C ASP A 181 0.59 26.50 -28.96
N ILE A 182 0.40 27.28 -27.87
CA ILE A 182 0.04 28.69 -27.95
C ILE A 182 1.15 29.50 -28.63
N ILE A 183 2.41 29.27 -28.29
CA ILE A 183 3.55 29.95 -28.94
C ILE A 183 3.59 29.61 -30.43
N GLY A 184 3.42 28.31 -30.78
CA GLY A 184 3.38 27.90 -32.19
C GLY A 184 2.25 28.58 -32.98
N HIS A 185 1.05 28.63 -32.44
CA HIS A 185 -0.07 29.33 -33.07
C HIS A 185 0.19 30.83 -33.23
N PHE A 186 0.82 31.48 -32.24
CA PHE A 186 1.17 32.89 -32.32
C PHE A 186 2.22 33.18 -33.42
N GLU A 187 3.25 32.32 -33.52
CA GLU A 187 4.24 32.42 -34.59
C GLU A 187 3.63 32.26 -35.99
N ASP A 188 2.68 31.31 -36.14
CA ASP A 188 2.01 31.09 -37.43
C ASP A 188 1.09 32.27 -37.80
N LEU A 189 0.38 32.82 -36.82
CA LEU A 189 -0.41 34.07 -37.04
C LEU A 189 0.47 35.27 -37.42
N THR A 190 1.63 35.39 -36.80
CA THR A 190 2.59 36.45 -37.11
C THR A 190 3.13 36.32 -38.54
N LYS A 191 3.51 35.08 -38.93
CA LYS A 191 3.94 34.80 -40.32
C LYS A 191 2.86 35.12 -41.35
N ALA A 192 1.61 34.71 -41.05
CA ALA A 192 0.47 35.03 -41.93
C ALA A 192 0.22 36.53 -42.05
N HIS A 193 0.30 37.27 -40.94
CA HIS A 193 0.15 38.73 -40.92
C HIS A 193 1.22 39.42 -41.75
N ASP A 194 2.48 39.01 -41.60
CA ASP A 194 3.60 39.57 -42.34
C ASP A 194 3.52 39.27 -43.85
N ALA A 195 2.96 38.12 -44.22
CA ALA A 195 2.73 37.76 -45.62
C ALA A 195 1.66 38.64 -46.31
N VAL A 196 0.65 39.09 -45.54
CA VAL A 196 -0.42 39.97 -46.06
C VAL A 196 0.04 41.43 -46.16
N LYS A 197 1.05 41.85 -45.40
CA LYS A 197 1.60 43.19 -45.42
C LYS A 197 2.60 43.46 -46.55
N ARG A 198 3.05 42.41 -47.24
CA ARG A 198 3.91 42.50 -48.44
C ARG A 198 3.08 42.62 -49.72
#